data_cd0790cf3eb8308044a2860442bc36f6
#
_entry.id   cd0790cf3eb8308044a2860442bc36f6
#
_cell.length_a   1.000
_cell.length_b   1.000
_cell.length_c   1.000
_cell.angle_alpha   90.00
_cell.angle_beta   90.00
_cell.angle_gamma   90.00
#
_symmetry.space_group_name_H-M   'P 1'
#
loop_
_entity.id
_entity.type
_entity.pdbx_description
1 polymer ?
#
loop_
_entity_poly.entity_id
_entity_poly.type
_entity_poly.pdbx_seq_one_letter_code
_entity_poly.pdbx_strand_id
1 'polypeptide(L)'
;MARNTLLIDADDTLWENNIFFEKTIEHFITQLEHLGYTREYIRHILNETERRNIRQHGYGVRSFRRSLEDTYLKLAGNAARREIVQEIERMAVELEATPPHILDGVPETLAYLAKHHRLILLTKGEPAEQAGKVERSGLQSYFDAIEIVLEKDAGTYARMIEQFKIVKTHGWMVGNSPRSDINPALHAGLSAVFIPHVATWELEKCELESGGGKLLILTSFRELRTHF
;
A
#
# COMPACT_ATOMS: atom_id res chain seq x y z
N MET A 1 2.42 -9.44 30.17
CA MET A 1 1.28 -9.30 29.24
C MET A 1 1.29 -10.47 28.27
N ALA A 2 0.14 -10.90 27.76
CA ALA A 2 0.13 -11.95 26.74
C ALA A 2 0.82 -11.44 25.46
N ARG A 3 1.62 -12.28 24.81
CA ARG A 3 2.32 -11.94 23.57
C ARG A 3 1.30 -11.87 22.42
N ASN A 4 1.09 -10.70 21.83
CA ASN A 4 0.25 -10.53 20.64
C ASN A 4 1.02 -10.92 19.36
N THR A 5 0.29 -11.21 18.29
CA THR A 5 0.82 -11.28 16.93
C THR A 5 0.30 -10.05 16.17
N LEU A 6 1.21 -9.22 15.70
CA LEU A 6 0.90 -8.03 14.91
C LEU A 6 1.26 -8.31 13.45
N LEU A 7 0.24 -8.33 12.59
CA LEU A 7 0.41 -8.23 11.16
C LEU A 7 0.55 -6.73 10.85
N ILE A 8 1.61 -6.32 10.19
CA ILE A 8 1.91 -4.91 9.95
C ILE A 8 2.05 -4.69 8.45
N ASP A 9 1.26 -3.77 7.92
CA ASP A 9 1.36 -3.30 6.55
C ASP A 9 2.65 -2.50 6.33
N ALA A 10 3.03 -2.30 5.07
CA ALA A 10 4.26 -1.64 4.69
C ALA A 10 4.06 -0.24 4.08
N ASP A 11 3.47 -0.19 2.88
CA ASP A 11 3.31 1.04 2.10
C ASP A 11 2.33 2.01 2.78
N ASP A 12 2.76 3.25 3.02
CA ASP A 12 2.04 4.30 3.76
C ASP A 12 1.72 3.94 5.24
N THR A 13 2.37 2.89 5.76
CA THR A 13 2.32 2.47 7.18
C THR A 13 3.70 2.51 7.83
N LEU A 14 4.73 1.99 7.15
CA LEU A 14 6.12 2.00 7.60
C LEU A 14 6.98 3.01 6.82
N TRP A 15 6.65 3.25 5.58
CA TRP A 15 7.32 4.21 4.69
C TRP A 15 6.34 4.85 3.73
N GLU A 16 6.68 6.05 3.27
CA GLU A 16 5.95 6.76 2.23
C GLU A 16 5.94 5.96 0.91
N ASN A 17 4.79 5.83 0.31
CA ASN A 17 4.64 5.17 -0.98
C ASN A 17 3.74 5.96 -1.93
N ASN A 18 2.45 6.10 -1.63
CA ASN A 18 1.49 6.67 -2.58
C ASN A 18 1.75 8.15 -2.91
N ILE A 19 2.41 8.89 -2.03
CA ILE A 19 2.80 10.27 -2.30
C ILE A 19 3.72 10.39 -3.54
N PHE A 20 4.55 9.38 -3.82
CA PHE A 20 5.42 9.37 -5.00
C PHE A 20 4.62 9.06 -6.26
N PHE A 21 3.65 8.14 -6.18
CA PHE A 21 2.71 7.89 -7.28
C PHE A 21 1.89 9.15 -7.60
N GLU A 22 1.36 9.84 -6.59
CA GLU A 22 0.61 11.08 -6.78
C GLU A 22 1.45 12.19 -7.45
N LYS A 23 2.72 12.35 -7.06
CA LYS A 23 3.64 13.29 -7.73
C LYS A 23 3.86 12.91 -9.20
N THR A 24 4.00 11.63 -9.49
CA THR A 24 4.13 11.12 -10.87
C THR A 24 2.86 11.38 -11.67
N ILE A 25 1.67 11.18 -11.07
CA ILE A 25 0.38 11.46 -11.70
C ILE A 25 0.23 12.96 -11.98
N GLU A 26 0.60 13.83 -11.06
CA GLU A 26 0.56 15.28 -11.25
C GLU A 26 1.48 15.72 -12.41
N HIS A 27 2.68 15.15 -12.49
CA HIS A 27 3.58 15.40 -13.63
C HIS A 27 2.95 14.90 -14.93
N PHE A 28 2.43 13.67 -14.95
CA PHE A 28 1.74 13.10 -16.10
C PHE A 28 0.57 13.96 -16.59
N ILE A 29 -0.31 14.39 -15.69
CA ILE A 29 -1.45 15.26 -16.02
C ILE A 29 -0.96 16.56 -16.66
N THR A 30 0.09 17.17 -16.09
CA THR A 30 0.67 18.41 -16.63
C THR A 30 1.19 18.21 -18.06
N GLN A 31 1.82 17.07 -18.36
CA GLN A 31 2.25 16.75 -19.73
C GLN A 31 1.09 16.66 -20.74
N LEU A 32 -0.13 16.37 -20.27
CA LEU A 32 -1.30 16.17 -21.11
C LEU A 32 -2.20 17.41 -21.23
N GLU A 33 -1.91 18.50 -20.55
CA GLU A 33 -2.72 19.74 -20.59
C GLU A 33 -2.91 20.29 -22.02
N HIS A 34 -1.90 20.10 -22.90
CA HIS A 34 -1.98 20.50 -24.30
C HIS A 34 -3.03 19.76 -25.12
N LEU A 35 -3.60 18.65 -24.62
CA LEU A 35 -4.67 17.91 -25.28
C LEU A 35 -6.06 18.53 -25.08
N GLY A 36 -6.17 19.58 -24.24
CA GLY A 36 -7.41 20.33 -24.01
C GLY A 36 -8.42 19.66 -23.07
N TYR A 37 -8.04 18.59 -22.39
CA TYR A 37 -8.86 17.97 -21.33
C TYR A 37 -8.61 18.65 -19.98
N THR A 38 -9.63 18.62 -19.09
CA THR A 38 -9.43 19.07 -17.71
C THR A 38 -8.60 18.06 -16.92
N ARG A 39 -7.90 18.53 -15.87
CA ARG A 39 -7.09 17.69 -14.98
C ARG A 39 -7.93 16.58 -14.34
N GLU A 40 -9.14 16.91 -13.90
CA GLU A 40 -10.09 15.97 -13.29
C GLU A 40 -10.51 14.87 -14.28
N TYR A 41 -10.72 15.22 -15.54
CA TYR A 41 -11.07 14.25 -16.56
C TYR A 41 -9.91 13.29 -16.85
N ILE A 42 -8.69 13.81 -17.01
CA ILE A 42 -7.49 12.96 -17.18
C ILE A 42 -7.33 12.02 -15.98
N ARG A 43 -7.48 12.54 -14.77
CA ARG A 43 -7.41 11.72 -13.53
C ARG A 43 -8.49 10.65 -13.50
N HIS A 44 -9.71 10.98 -13.86
CA HIS A 44 -10.81 10.02 -13.92
C HIS A 44 -10.50 8.86 -14.88
N ILE A 45 -10.05 9.17 -16.10
CA ILE A 45 -9.68 8.16 -17.11
C ILE A 45 -8.51 7.30 -16.61
N LEU A 46 -7.51 7.90 -15.95
CA LEU A 46 -6.40 7.16 -15.36
C LEU A 46 -6.89 6.18 -14.28
N ASN A 47 -7.72 6.63 -13.34
CA ASN A 47 -8.26 5.77 -12.28
C ASN A 47 -9.06 4.57 -12.83
N GLU A 48 -9.86 4.78 -13.91
CA GLU A 48 -10.55 3.69 -14.60
C GLU A 48 -9.57 2.71 -15.26
N THR A 49 -8.53 3.24 -15.88
CA THR A 49 -7.50 2.45 -16.56
C THR A 49 -6.70 1.64 -15.54
N GLU A 50 -6.30 2.23 -14.40
CA GLU A 50 -5.64 1.53 -13.30
C GLU A 50 -6.49 0.38 -12.78
N ARG A 51 -7.78 0.61 -12.46
CA ARG A 51 -8.69 -0.45 -11.99
C ARG A 51 -8.75 -1.63 -12.97
N ARG A 52 -8.77 -1.35 -14.28
CA ARG A 52 -8.74 -2.40 -15.32
C ARG A 52 -7.40 -3.13 -15.36
N ASN A 53 -6.30 -2.38 -15.37
CA ASN A 53 -4.97 -2.93 -15.53
C ASN A 53 -4.52 -3.74 -14.31
N ILE A 54 -4.89 -3.33 -13.10
CA ILE A 54 -4.64 -4.11 -11.88
C ILE A 54 -5.30 -5.49 -11.94
N ARG A 55 -6.52 -5.58 -12.44
CA ARG A 55 -7.22 -6.87 -12.59
C ARG A 55 -6.52 -7.81 -13.58
N GLN A 56 -5.83 -7.26 -14.58
CA GLN A 56 -5.18 -8.02 -15.64
C GLN A 56 -3.70 -8.30 -15.37
N HIS A 57 -3.01 -7.37 -14.72
CA HIS A 57 -1.56 -7.35 -14.61
C HIS A 57 -1.05 -7.27 -13.16
N GLY A 58 -1.97 -7.16 -12.18
CA GLY A 58 -1.62 -6.97 -10.78
C GLY A 58 -1.18 -5.53 -10.45
N TYR A 59 -0.62 -5.39 -9.25
CA TYR A 59 -0.09 -4.12 -8.73
C TYR A 59 1.36 -3.88 -9.19
N GLY A 60 1.92 -2.73 -8.80
CA GLY A 60 3.32 -2.37 -8.98
C GLY A 60 3.56 -1.33 -10.07
N VAL A 61 4.79 -0.82 -10.10
CA VAL A 61 5.20 0.27 -11.00
C VAL A 61 5.02 -0.10 -12.47
N ARG A 62 5.24 -1.38 -12.84
CA ARG A 62 5.02 -1.83 -14.23
C ARG A 62 3.55 -1.72 -14.66
N SER A 63 2.61 -2.11 -13.80
CA SER A 63 1.16 -1.99 -14.07
C SER A 63 0.72 -0.53 -14.11
N PHE A 64 1.26 0.28 -13.21
CA PHE A 64 1.03 1.73 -13.17
C PHE A 64 1.54 2.42 -14.44
N ARG A 65 2.81 2.17 -14.86
CA ARG A 65 3.35 2.68 -16.12
C ARG A 65 2.43 2.38 -17.31
N ARG A 66 1.98 1.13 -17.42
CA ARG A 66 1.03 0.72 -18.46
C ARG A 66 -0.26 1.53 -18.39
N SER A 67 -0.73 1.83 -17.18
CA SER A 67 -1.95 2.62 -17.01
C SER A 67 -1.77 4.07 -17.46
N LEU A 68 -0.61 4.67 -17.22
CA LEU A 68 -0.26 5.98 -17.76
C LEU A 68 -0.22 5.95 -19.29
N GLU A 69 0.46 4.97 -19.88
CA GLU A 69 0.58 4.81 -21.33
C GLU A 69 -0.77 4.59 -22.02
N ASP A 70 -1.58 3.64 -21.52
CA ASP A 70 -2.93 3.36 -22.04
C ASP A 70 -3.84 4.61 -21.95
N THR A 71 -3.74 5.35 -20.84
CA THR A 71 -4.49 6.60 -20.66
C THR A 71 -4.06 7.65 -21.67
N TYR A 72 -2.76 7.84 -21.83
CA TYR A 72 -2.24 8.78 -22.84
C TYR A 72 -2.70 8.41 -24.24
N LEU A 73 -2.51 7.16 -24.66
CA LEU A 73 -2.91 6.70 -26.00
C LEU A 73 -4.42 6.85 -26.24
N LYS A 74 -5.23 6.58 -25.22
CA LYS A 74 -6.70 6.78 -25.29
C LYS A 74 -7.07 8.25 -25.50
N LEU A 75 -6.41 9.17 -24.81
CA LEU A 75 -6.72 10.60 -24.87
C LEU A 75 -6.13 11.28 -26.10
N ALA A 76 -4.92 10.93 -26.51
CA ALA A 76 -4.23 11.53 -27.62
C ALA A 76 -4.67 10.97 -29.00
N GLY A 77 -5.13 9.72 -29.06
CA GLY A 77 -5.53 9.06 -30.30
C GLY A 77 -4.44 9.17 -31.38
N ASN A 78 -4.80 9.68 -32.55
CA ASN A 78 -3.86 9.87 -33.67
C ASN A 78 -2.81 10.97 -33.44
N ALA A 79 -2.97 11.80 -32.41
CA ALA A 79 -2.01 12.85 -32.05
C ALA A 79 -0.93 12.34 -31.04
N ALA A 80 -0.90 11.04 -30.75
CA ALA A 80 0.08 10.47 -29.82
C ALA A 80 1.52 10.68 -30.33
N ARG A 81 2.39 11.14 -29.41
CA ARG A 81 3.79 11.44 -29.68
C ARG A 81 4.69 10.47 -28.92
N ARG A 82 5.74 10.02 -29.57
CA ARG A 82 6.72 9.09 -29.00
C ARG A 82 7.45 9.68 -27.78
N GLU A 83 7.68 10.98 -27.78
CA GLU A 83 8.36 11.69 -26.70
C GLU A 83 7.59 11.58 -25.37
N ILE A 84 6.27 11.64 -25.40
CA ILE A 84 5.45 11.48 -24.18
C ILE A 84 5.48 10.04 -23.67
N VAL A 85 5.49 9.04 -24.57
CA VAL A 85 5.66 7.63 -24.14
C VAL A 85 7.02 7.41 -23.50
N GLN A 86 8.09 8.03 -24.05
CA GLN A 86 9.43 7.97 -23.45
C GLN A 86 9.49 8.69 -22.09
N GLU A 87 8.73 9.78 -21.93
CA GLU A 87 8.61 10.48 -20.65
C GLU A 87 7.91 9.60 -19.60
N ILE A 88 6.82 8.93 -19.96
CA ILE A 88 6.13 7.97 -19.09
C ILE A 88 7.08 6.85 -18.63
N GLU A 89 7.91 6.33 -19.54
CA GLU A 89 8.94 5.33 -19.19
C GLU A 89 9.93 5.88 -18.16
N ARG A 90 10.43 7.12 -18.36
CA ARG A 90 11.35 7.77 -17.40
C ARG A 90 10.71 7.95 -16.03
N MET A 91 9.47 8.45 -15.99
CA MET A 91 8.71 8.59 -14.73
C MET A 91 8.62 7.27 -13.97
N ALA A 92 8.36 6.17 -14.67
CA ALA A 92 8.26 4.85 -14.06
C ALA A 92 9.62 4.36 -13.51
N VAL A 93 10.71 4.57 -14.26
CA VAL A 93 12.07 4.22 -13.81
C VAL A 93 12.47 5.03 -12.57
N GLU A 94 12.17 6.32 -12.53
CA GLU A 94 12.42 7.18 -11.38
C GLU A 94 11.62 6.73 -10.16
N LEU A 95 10.35 6.40 -10.35
CA LEU A 95 9.47 5.91 -9.28
C LEU A 95 10.00 4.59 -8.70
N GLU A 96 10.40 3.63 -9.54
CA GLU A 96 10.95 2.34 -9.12
C GLU A 96 12.28 2.48 -8.37
N ALA A 97 13.10 3.45 -8.78
CA ALA A 97 14.39 3.75 -8.15
C ALA A 97 14.26 4.51 -6.82
N THR A 98 13.09 5.04 -6.49
CA THR A 98 12.87 5.83 -5.27
C THR A 98 13.09 4.96 -4.03
N PRO A 99 14.01 5.33 -3.12
CA PRO A 99 14.23 4.57 -1.90
C PRO A 99 13.03 4.73 -0.93
N PRO A 100 12.72 3.70 -0.13
CA PRO A 100 11.70 3.82 0.90
C PRO A 100 12.04 4.96 1.88
N HIS A 101 11.14 5.93 2.01
CA HIS A 101 11.25 7.00 2.99
C HIS A 101 10.52 6.59 4.27
N ILE A 102 11.29 6.12 5.26
CA ILE A 102 10.73 5.58 6.51
C ILE A 102 9.98 6.68 7.27
N LEU A 103 8.77 6.36 7.72
CA LEU A 103 7.94 7.27 8.52
C LEU A 103 8.52 7.49 9.91
N ASP A 104 8.26 8.67 10.47
CA ASP A 104 8.81 9.08 11.75
C ASP A 104 8.41 8.14 12.90
N GLY A 105 9.39 7.72 13.70
CA GLY A 105 9.21 6.86 14.85
C GLY A 105 8.99 5.38 14.54
N VAL A 106 9.01 4.97 13.26
CA VAL A 106 8.84 3.55 12.87
C VAL A 106 9.95 2.65 13.41
N PRO A 107 11.26 2.93 13.22
CA PRO A 107 12.32 2.04 13.68
C PRO A 107 12.29 1.82 15.19
N GLU A 108 12.12 2.87 15.97
CA GLU A 108 12.10 2.81 17.45
C GLU A 108 10.86 2.06 17.96
N THR A 109 9.72 2.23 17.25
CA THR A 109 8.49 1.53 17.62
C THR A 109 8.57 0.04 17.27
N LEU A 110 9.11 -0.31 16.10
CA LEU A 110 9.35 -1.71 15.74
C LEU A 110 10.34 -2.36 16.70
N ALA A 111 11.44 -1.68 17.06
CA ALA A 111 12.41 -2.18 18.03
C ALA A 111 11.79 -2.43 19.43
N TYR A 112 10.82 -1.59 19.84
CA TYR A 112 10.07 -1.79 21.07
C TYR A 112 9.11 -2.99 20.95
N LEU A 113 8.28 -3.01 19.91
CA LEU A 113 7.25 -4.04 19.71
C LEU A 113 7.86 -5.45 19.55
N ALA A 114 8.97 -5.58 18.83
CA ALA A 114 9.63 -6.87 18.59
C ALA A 114 10.11 -7.56 19.88
N LYS A 115 10.38 -6.80 20.96
CA LYS A 115 10.75 -7.35 22.27
C LYS A 115 9.60 -8.03 23.00
N HIS A 116 8.36 -7.59 22.71
CA HIS A 116 7.18 -7.98 23.47
C HIS A 116 6.17 -8.79 22.65
N HIS A 117 6.19 -8.67 21.33
CA HIS A 117 5.20 -9.22 20.42
C HIS A 117 5.85 -10.01 19.29
N ARG A 118 5.06 -10.78 18.57
CA ARG A 118 5.44 -11.39 17.29
C ARG A 118 5.06 -10.44 16.19
N LEU A 119 6.01 -10.05 15.34
CA LEU A 119 5.78 -9.13 14.23
C LEU A 119 5.85 -9.87 12.90
N ILE A 120 4.87 -9.70 12.06
CA ILE A 120 4.80 -10.25 10.71
C ILE A 120 4.53 -9.09 9.77
N LEU A 121 5.43 -8.82 8.83
CA LEU A 121 5.14 -7.89 7.75
C LEU A 121 4.16 -8.56 6.78
N LEU A 122 3.05 -7.89 6.48
CA LEU A 122 2.07 -8.32 5.49
C LEU A 122 1.83 -7.21 4.49
N THR A 123 2.45 -7.29 3.34
CA THR A 123 2.33 -6.29 2.27
C THR A 123 1.72 -6.87 1.00
N LYS A 124 1.03 -6.02 0.25
CA LYS A 124 0.38 -6.36 -1.02
C LYS A 124 1.15 -5.72 -2.18
N GLY A 125 1.37 -6.48 -3.24
CA GLY A 125 1.98 -5.91 -4.44
C GLY A 125 2.70 -6.94 -5.32
N GLU A 126 3.48 -6.44 -6.26
CA GLU A 126 4.36 -7.27 -7.08
C GLU A 126 5.50 -7.82 -6.20
N PRO A 127 5.72 -9.17 -6.19
CA PRO A 127 6.61 -9.77 -5.21
C PRO A 127 8.04 -9.26 -5.23
N ALA A 128 8.66 -9.07 -6.40
CA ALA A 128 10.04 -8.61 -6.51
C ALA A 128 10.17 -7.13 -6.11
N GLU A 129 9.18 -6.29 -6.47
CA GLU A 129 9.14 -4.89 -6.09
C GLU A 129 9.04 -4.74 -4.56
N GLN A 130 8.10 -5.44 -3.94
CA GLN A 130 7.90 -5.36 -2.49
C GLN A 130 9.09 -5.95 -1.71
N ALA A 131 9.66 -7.07 -2.17
CA ALA A 131 10.87 -7.64 -1.57
C ALA A 131 12.04 -6.64 -1.62
N GLY A 132 12.24 -5.98 -2.76
CA GLY A 132 13.25 -4.93 -2.91
C GLY A 132 13.01 -3.71 -2.00
N LYS A 133 11.76 -3.27 -1.81
CA LYS A 133 11.44 -2.20 -0.86
C LYS A 133 11.78 -2.62 0.59
N VAL A 134 11.38 -3.82 1.00
CA VAL A 134 11.68 -4.36 2.33
C VAL A 134 13.19 -4.41 2.58
N GLU A 135 13.96 -4.90 1.62
CA GLU A 135 15.42 -4.96 1.72
C GLU A 135 16.03 -3.54 1.87
N ARG A 136 15.67 -2.62 0.97
CA ARG A 136 16.17 -1.24 1.00
C ARG A 136 15.72 -0.44 2.24
N SER A 137 14.60 -0.82 2.87
CA SER A 137 14.13 -0.18 4.09
C SER A 137 15.02 -0.45 5.31
N GLY A 138 15.75 -1.56 5.31
CA GLY A 138 16.54 -2.01 6.46
C GLY A 138 15.72 -2.48 7.65
N LEU A 139 14.37 -2.59 7.52
CA LEU A 139 13.48 -2.94 8.62
C LEU A 139 13.23 -4.45 8.78
N GLN A 140 13.71 -5.27 7.85
CA GLN A 140 13.43 -6.71 7.83
C GLN A 140 13.80 -7.45 9.11
N SER A 141 14.85 -7.02 9.83
CA SER A 141 15.33 -7.66 11.05
C SER A 141 14.37 -7.54 12.25
N TYR A 142 13.38 -6.66 12.18
CA TYR A 142 12.37 -6.52 13.23
C TYR A 142 11.24 -7.55 13.13
N PHE A 143 11.11 -8.23 11.98
CA PHE A 143 9.99 -9.12 11.69
C PHE A 143 10.38 -10.59 11.83
N ASP A 144 9.52 -11.38 12.49
CA ASP A 144 9.65 -12.83 12.57
C ASP A 144 9.34 -13.51 11.21
N ALA A 145 8.53 -12.87 10.36
CA ALA A 145 8.22 -13.30 9.00
C ALA A 145 7.83 -12.11 8.12
N ILE A 146 7.99 -12.30 6.79
CA ILE A 146 7.63 -11.34 5.77
C ILE A 146 6.76 -12.05 4.75
N GLU A 147 5.52 -11.58 4.57
CA GLU A 147 4.54 -12.13 3.65
C GLU A 147 4.18 -11.07 2.60
N ILE A 148 4.46 -11.38 1.35
CA ILE A 148 4.09 -10.56 0.20
C ILE A 148 2.96 -11.28 -0.52
N VAL A 149 1.80 -10.63 -0.61
CA VAL A 149 0.58 -11.22 -1.16
C VAL A 149 0.09 -10.43 -2.36
N LEU A 150 -0.66 -11.09 -3.24
CA LEU A 150 -1.26 -10.43 -4.39
C LEU A 150 -2.47 -9.57 -3.98
N GLU A 151 -3.20 -9.99 -2.96
CA GLU A 151 -4.36 -9.28 -2.43
C GLU A 151 -4.50 -9.54 -0.92
N LYS A 152 -5.00 -8.55 -0.18
CA LYS A 152 -5.31 -8.64 1.24
C LYS A 152 -6.82 -8.74 1.42
N ASP A 153 -7.33 -9.91 1.12
CA ASP A 153 -8.75 -10.27 1.24
C ASP A 153 -9.00 -11.23 2.43
N ALA A 154 -10.26 -11.58 2.64
CA ALA A 154 -10.65 -12.52 3.70
C ALA A 154 -9.92 -13.87 3.61
N GLY A 155 -9.65 -14.36 2.41
CA GLY A 155 -8.91 -15.60 2.18
C GLY A 155 -7.45 -15.47 2.62
N THR A 156 -6.83 -14.35 2.35
CA THR A 156 -5.45 -14.06 2.78
C THR A 156 -5.38 -14.01 4.31
N TYR A 157 -6.28 -13.31 4.98
CA TYR A 157 -6.28 -13.27 6.45
C TYR A 157 -6.55 -14.63 7.07
N ALA A 158 -7.44 -15.46 6.49
CA ALA A 158 -7.66 -16.82 6.94
C ALA A 158 -6.37 -17.66 6.83
N ARG A 159 -5.64 -17.58 5.70
CA ARG A 159 -4.34 -18.24 5.54
C ARG A 159 -3.31 -17.76 6.55
N MET A 160 -3.21 -16.45 6.80
CA MET A 160 -2.28 -15.90 7.80
C MET A 160 -2.57 -16.44 9.20
N ILE A 161 -3.85 -16.48 9.59
CA ILE A 161 -4.27 -17.03 10.89
C ILE A 161 -3.85 -18.48 11.01
N GLU A 162 -4.08 -19.31 10.01
CA GLU A 162 -3.75 -20.74 10.00
C GLU A 162 -2.22 -20.97 9.96
N GLN A 163 -1.54 -20.37 8.99
CA GLN A 163 -0.09 -20.52 8.75
C GLN A 163 0.72 -20.15 9.98
N PHE A 164 0.40 -19.02 10.60
CA PHE A 164 1.12 -18.50 11.74
C PHE A 164 0.51 -18.90 13.10
N LYS A 165 -0.56 -19.69 13.10
CA LYS A 165 -1.30 -20.14 14.28
C LYS A 165 -1.70 -18.97 15.18
N ILE A 166 -2.26 -17.91 14.56
CA ILE A 166 -2.61 -16.69 15.27
C ILE A 166 -3.84 -16.95 16.14
N VAL A 167 -3.71 -16.73 17.43
CA VAL A 167 -4.86 -16.70 18.34
C VAL A 167 -5.62 -15.40 18.11
N LYS A 168 -6.85 -15.48 17.56
CA LYS A 168 -7.60 -14.31 17.09
C LYS A 168 -7.76 -13.20 18.14
N THR A 169 -7.95 -13.57 19.43
CA THR A 169 -8.05 -12.61 20.54
C THR A 169 -6.75 -11.86 20.83
N HIS A 170 -5.62 -12.33 20.29
CA HIS A 170 -4.28 -11.73 20.40
C HIS A 170 -3.68 -11.38 19.05
N GLY A 171 -4.47 -11.49 17.98
CA GLY A 171 -4.08 -11.13 16.62
C GLY A 171 -4.55 -9.73 16.25
N TRP A 172 -3.65 -8.93 15.68
CA TRP A 172 -3.93 -7.57 15.25
C TRP A 172 -3.40 -7.33 13.84
N MET A 173 -4.12 -6.55 13.06
CA MET A 173 -3.63 -5.94 11.84
C MET A 173 -3.39 -4.45 12.08
N VAL A 174 -2.24 -3.95 11.66
CA VAL A 174 -1.87 -2.52 11.73
C VAL A 174 -1.66 -2.02 10.32
N GLY A 175 -2.40 -1.00 9.90
CA GLY A 175 -2.27 -0.47 8.55
C GLY A 175 -3.06 0.81 8.29
N ASN A 176 -2.91 1.37 7.09
CA ASN A 176 -3.52 2.61 6.65
C ASN A 176 -4.72 2.42 5.70
N SER A 177 -4.97 1.20 5.23
CA SER A 177 -6.02 0.92 4.25
C SER A 177 -7.27 0.33 4.90
N PRO A 178 -8.42 1.06 4.91
CA PRO A 178 -9.69 0.47 5.31
C PRO A 178 -10.03 -0.79 4.51
N ARG A 179 -9.78 -0.77 3.20
CA ARG A 179 -10.17 -1.83 2.27
C ARG A 179 -9.31 -3.10 2.38
N SER A 180 -8.00 -2.93 2.50
CA SER A 180 -7.05 -4.06 2.46
C SER A 180 -6.59 -4.51 3.84
N ASP A 181 -6.47 -3.58 4.81
CA ASP A 181 -5.93 -3.89 6.13
C ASP A 181 -7.06 -4.09 7.15
N ILE A 182 -7.94 -3.10 7.27
CA ILE A 182 -8.81 -3.00 8.44
C ILE A 182 -10.04 -3.91 8.32
N ASN A 183 -10.87 -3.67 7.32
CA ASN A 183 -12.14 -4.39 7.17
C ASN A 183 -11.95 -5.90 7.02
N PRO A 184 -11.05 -6.41 6.13
CA PRO A 184 -10.88 -7.84 5.98
C PRO A 184 -10.25 -8.51 7.21
N ALA A 185 -9.38 -7.82 7.98
CA ALA A 185 -8.86 -8.35 9.24
C ALA A 185 -9.95 -8.47 10.31
N LEU A 186 -10.80 -7.44 10.45
CA LEU A 186 -11.95 -7.47 11.37
C LEU A 186 -12.95 -8.58 10.99
N HIS A 187 -13.22 -8.78 9.70
CA HIS A 187 -14.09 -9.87 9.22
C HIS A 187 -13.48 -11.25 9.48
N ALA A 188 -12.15 -11.38 9.44
CA ALA A 188 -11.46 -12.61 9.81
C ALA A 188 -11.46 -12.89 11.34
N GLY A 189 -11.93 -11.93 12.14
CA GLY A 189 -12.01 -12.00 13.60
C GLY A 189 -10.73 -11.56 14.31
N LEU A 190 -9.82 -10.89 13.61
CA LEU A 190 -8.68 -10.19 14.21
C LEU A 190 -9.12 -8.81 14.72
N SER A 191 -8.35 -8.24 15.63
CA SER A 191 -8.43 -6.81 15.92
C SER A 191 -7.63 -6.00 14.91
N ALA A 192 -7.92 -4.70 14.79
CA ALA A 192 -7.23 -3.83 13.84
C ALA A 192 -6.82 -2.50 14.48
N VAL A 193 -5.72 -1.96 14.01
CA VAL A 193 -5.26 -0.58 14.26
C VAL A 193 -5.24 0.16 12.93
N PHE A 194 -6.09 1.14 12.79
CA PHE A 194 -6.14 2.02 11.66
C PHE A 194 -5.28 3.27 11.94
N ILE A 195 -4.29 3.50 11.09
CA ILE A 195 -3.44 4.69 11.11
C ILE A 195 -3.66 5.43 9.78
N PRO A 196 -4.57 6.42 9.73
CA PRO A 196 -4.86 7.13 8.49
C PRO A 196 -3.60 7.79 7.93
N HIS A 197 -3.38 7.62 6.62
CA HIS A 197 -2.31 8.31 5.91
C HIS A 197 -2.90 9.33 4.92
N VAL A 198 -2.33 10.54 4.85
CA VAL A 198 -2.87 11.64 4.03
C VAL A 198 -2.91 11.31 2.54
N ALA A 199 -1.95 10.51 2.09
CA ALA A 199 -1.83 10.08 0.70
C ALA A 199 -2.41 8.68 0.45
N THR A 200 -3.27 8.14 1.35
CA THR A 200 -3.89 6.83 1.10
C THR A 200 -4.53 6.78 -0.28
N TRP A 201 -4.15 5.76 -1.06
CA TRP A 201 -4.62 5.60 -2.44
C TRP A 201 -6.14 5.56 -2.54
N GLU A 202 -6.68 6.24 -3.56
CA GLU A 202 -8.14 6.36 -3.74
C GLU A 202 -8.86 5.00 -3.82
N LEU A 203 -8.21 4.00 -4.41
CA LEU A 203 -8.77 2.64 -4.53
C LEU A 203 -8.74 1.84 -3.22
N GLU A 204 -8.02 2.30 -2.21
CA GLU A 204 -7.95 1.71 -0.87
C GLU A 204 -8.93 2.35 0.13
N LYS A 205 -9.54 3.46 -0.24
CA LYS A 205 -10.51 4.16 0.60
C LYS A 205 -11.88 3.50 0.55
N CYS A 206 -12.42 3.21 1.71
CA CYS A 206 -13.82 2.84 1.90
C CYS A 206 -14.22 3.16 3.36
N GLU A 207 -15.49 2.99 3.69
CA GLU A 207 -15.95 3.12 5.07
C GLU A 207 -15.35 2.03 5.95
N LEU A 208 -15.07 2.39 7.21
CA LEU A 208 -14.66 1.42 8.22
C LEU A 208 -15.87 0.58 8.65
N GLU A 209 -15.69 -0.72 8.66
CA GLU A 209 -16.74 -1.66 9.01
C GLU A 209 -16.53 -2.22 10.43
N SER A 210 -17.60 -2.68 11.05
CA SER A 210 -17.51 -3.44 12.30
C SER A 210 -17.24 -4.91 12.01
N GLY A 211 -16.50 -5.57 12.92
CA GLY A 211 -16.16 -6.99 12.78
C GLY A 211 -16.00 -7.68 14.12
N GLY A 212 -15.43 -8.88 14.12
CA GLY A 212 -15.27 -9.72 15.30
C GLY A 212 -14.20 -9.26 16.30
N GLY A 213 -13.36 -8.32 15.91
CA GLY A 213 -12.26 -7.80 16.74
C GLY A 213 -12.47 -6.37 17.22
N LYS A 214 -11.47 -5.84 17.93
CA LYS A 214 -11.44 -4.44 18.36
C LYS A 214 -10.85 -3.58 17.23
N LEU A 215 -11.35 -2.38 17.08
CA LEU A 215 -10.78 -1.34 16.22
C LEU A 215 -10.19 -0.23 17.09
N LEU A 216 -8.89 0.06 16.87
CA LEU A 216 -8.23 1.26 17.38
C LEU A 216 -7.95 2.18 16.20
N ILE A 217 -8.09 3.49 16.42
CA ILE A 217 -7.72 4.53 15.46
C ILE A 217 -6.62 5.36 16.12
N LEU A 218 -5.44 5.36 15.51
CA LEU A 218 -4.28 6.11 16.00
C LEU A 218 -3.87 7.14 14.96
N THR A 219 -3.15 8.16 15.39
CA THR A 219 -2.70 9.25 14.50
C THR A 219 -1.29 9.01 13.96
N SER A 220 -0.54 8.10 14.57
CA SER A 220 0.83 7.77 14.17
C SER A 220 1.22 6.35 14.57
N PHE A 221 2.19 5.78 13.86
CA PHE A 221 2.77 4.47 14.20
C PHE A 221 3.42 4.46 15.59
N ARG A 222 3.97 5.58 16.03
CA ARG A 222 4.60 5.75 17.36
C ARG A 222 3.64 5.46 18.52
N GLU A 223 2.35 5.75 18.37
CA GLU A 223 1.34 5.53 19.42
C GLU A 223 1.12 4.05 19.75
N LEU A 224 1.51 3.12 18.87
CA LEU A 224 1.45 1.68 19.16
C LEU A 224 2.15 1.33 20.47
N ARG A 225 3.23 2.05 20.86
CA ARG A 225 3.98 1.82 22.11
C ARG A 225 3.16 2.08 23.37
N THR A 226 2.03 2.76 23.29
CA THR A 226 1.15 3.03 24.43
C THR A 226 0.02 2.01 24.55
N HIS A 227 -0.17 1.18 23.52
CA HIS A 227 -1.25 0.20 23.45
C HIS A 227 -0.73 -1.26 23.50
N PHE A 228 0.52 -1.44 23.15
CA PHE A 228 1.22 -2.70 23.09
C PHE A 228 2.54 -2.63 23.87
#